data_66d4e1b85baa038316f4486ce93eac52
#
_entry.id   66d4e1b85baa038316f4486ce93eac52
#
_cell.length_a   1.000
_cell.length_b   1.000
_cell.length_c   1.000
_cell.angle_alpha   90.00
_cell.angle_beta   90.00
_cell.angle_gamma   90.00
#
_symmetry.space_group_name_H-M   'P 1'
#
loop_
_entity.id
_entity.type
_entity.pdbx_description
1 polymer ?
#
loop_
_entity_poly.entity_id
_entity_poly.type
_entity_poly.pdbx_seq_one_letter_code
_entity_poly.pdbx_strand_id
1 'polypeptide(L)'
;MAKNLITKKLKNTITDDMIRVNQAGEFGAQRIYDGQLAVLKNDKTIKKMAQQEVKHLEAFNKILLERGIRPTALSPFWNLGGYLLGMTTAMIDRKVAMACTVAVEEVIDEHYKSQQEKLKNNTKEKKLFKLITKFRDEEIEHKNTALEHNAKDIKGYKVMTQGIKSITKLAIFLSKKI
;
A
#
# COMPACT_ATOMS: atom_id res chain seq x y z
N MET A 1 5.25 10.15 -43.21
CA MET A 1 5.16 10.78 -41.90
C MET A 1 4.58 9.89 -40.77
N ALA A 2 4.38 8.56 -40.96
CA ALA A 2 3.78 7.69 -39.97
C ALA A 2 4.76 6.79 -39.18
N LYS A 3 6.07 6.88 -39.39
CA LYS A 3 7.06 5.99 -38.76
C LYS A 3 7.69 6.50 -37.45
N ASN A 4 7.40 7.74 -37.02
CA ASN A 4 8.02 8.34 -35.82
C ASN A 4 7.18 8.31 -34.57
N LEU A 5 6.01 7.64 -34.57
CA LEU A 5 5.10 7.57 -33.44
C LEU A 5 5.23 6.27 -32.62
N ILE A 6 5.99 5.28 -33.10
CA ILE A 6 6.01 3.94 -32.48
C ILE A 6 7.25 3.70 -31.58
N THR A 7 8.21 4.60 -31.54
CA THR A 7 9.47 4.37 -30.78
C THR A 7 9.75 5.39 -29.67
N LYS A 8 8.73 6.01 -29.10
CA LYS A 8 8.90 6.54 -27.74
C LYS A 8 8.72 5.38 -26.78
N LYS A 9 9.71 4.48 -26.75
CA LYS A 9 9.88 3.50 -25.68
C LYS A 9 9.82 4.31 -24.38
N LEU A 10 8.68 4.23 -23.67
CA LEU A 10 8.43 4.95 -22.43
C LEU A 10 9.57 4.58 -21.48
N LYS A 11 10.54 5.49 -21.38
CA LYS A 11 11.60 5.36 -20.40
C LYS A 11 10.91 5.54 -19.06
N ASN A 12 10.62 4.43 -18.35
CA ASN A 12 10.06 4.50 -17.02
C ASN A 12 10.88 5.48 -16.21
N THR A 13 10.26 6.57 -15.80
CA THR A 13 10.90 7.53 -14.92
C THR A 13 10.90 6.99 -13.49
N ILE A 14 11.77 7.52 -12.63
CA ILE A 14 11.74 7.19 -11.19
C ILE A 14 10.34 7.45 -10.60
N THR A 15 9.67 8.48 -11.11
CA THR A 15 8.31 8.85 -10.68
C THR A 15 7.26 7.83 -11.14
N ASP A 16 7.41 7.27 -12.36
CA ASP A 16 6.49 6.23 -12.86
C ASP A 16 6.60 4.96 -12.02
N ASP A 17 7.82 4.58 -11.65
CA ASP A 17 8.05 3.45 -10.73
C ASP A 17 7.43 3.71 -9.36
N MET A 18 7.54 4.95 -8.82
CA MET A 18 6.88 5.32 -7.56
C MET A 18 5.37 5.13 -7.64
N ILE A 19 4.73 5.65 -8.68
CA ILE A 19 3.29 5.58 -8.88
C ILE A 19 2.83 4.12 -9.01
N ARG A 20 3.56 3.30 -9.78
CA ARG A 20 3.26 1.86 -9.93
C ARG A 20 3.32 1.14 -8.59
N VAL A 21 4.37 1.39 -7.81
CA VAL A 21 4.56 0.74 -6.51
C VAL A 21 3.50 1.20 -5.52
N ASN A 22 3.15 2.49 -5.51
CA ASN A 22 2.11 3.00 -4.63
C ASN A 22 0.76 2.35 -4.97
N GLN A 23 0.38 2.31 -6.24
CA GLN A 23 -0.85 1.63 -6.65
C GLN A 23 -0.87 0.15 -6.24
N ALA A 24 0.26 -0.54 -6.36
CA ALA A 24 0.36 -1.94 -5.93
C ALA A 24 0.27 -2.09 -4.41
N GLY A 25 0.81 -1.13 -3.64
CA GLY A 25 0.73 -1.08 -2.19
C GLY A 25 -0.71 -0.90 -1.71
N GLU A 26 -1.41 0.14 -2.22
CA GLU A 26 -2.81 0.41 -1.89
C GLU A 26 -3.74 -0.76 -2.28
N PHE A 27 -3.47 -1.38 -3.45
CA PHE A 27 -4.22 -2.57 -3.85
C PHE A 27 -4.00 -3.73 -2.87
N GLY A 28 -2.75 -3.96 -2.45
CA GLY A 28 -2.41 -4.99 -1.46
C GLY A 28 -3.04 -4.71 -0.09
N ALA A 29 -2.98 -3.46 0.39
CA ALA A 29 -3.58 -3.03 1.65
C ALA A 29 -5.10 -3.20 1.64
N GLN A 30 -5.79 -2.76 0.57
CA GLN A 30 -7.21 -3.00 0.41
C GLN A 30 -7.55 -4.48 0.49
N ARG A 31 -6.76 -5.37 -0.16
CA ARG A 31 -7.00 -6.82 -0.09
C ARG A 31 -6.79 -7.40 1.31
N ILE A 32 -5.84 -6.86 2.07
CA ILE A 32 -5.65 -7.24 3.48
C ILE A 32 -6.91 -6.88 4.29
N TYR A 33 -7.41 -5.65 4.17
CA TYR A 33 -8.63 -5.24 4.86
C TYR A 33 -9.87 -6.04 4.42
N ASP A 34 -10.00 -6.37 3.14
CA ASP A 34 -11.07 -7.25 2.64
C ASP A 34 -11.01 -8.64 3.29
N GLY A 35 -9.81 -9.21 3.42
CA GLY A 35 -9.59 -10.47 4.13
C GLY A 35 -9.95 -10.38 5.62
N GLN A 36 -9.54 -9.30 6.29
CA GLN A 36 -9.90 -9.06 7.69
C GLN A 36 -11.42 -8.94 7.86
N LEU A 37 -12.10 -8.20 6.99
CA LEU A 37 -13.55 -8.02 7.03
C LEU A 37 -14.34 -9.26 6.63
N ALA A 38 -13.79 -10.19 5.89
CA ALA A 38 -14.41 -11.49 5.63
C ALA A 38 -14.65 -12.28 6.93
N VAL A 39 -13.79 -12.10 7.93
CA VAL A 39 -13.89 -12.70 9.25
C VAL A 39 -14.57 -11.76 10.25
N LEU A 40 -14.08 -10.53 10.35
CA LEU A 40 -14.54 -9.50 11.30
C LEU A 40 -15.60 -8.59 10.66
N LYS A 41 -16.69 -9.18 10.15
CA LYS A 41 -17.70 -8.55 9.27
C LYS A 41 -18.28 -7.23 9.76
N ASN A 42 -18.38 -7.04 11.07
CA ASN A 42 -19.01 -5.87 11.69
C ASN A 42 -18.02 -4.92 12.36
N ASP A 43 -16.71 -5.11 12.15
CA ASP A 43 -15.70 -4.23 12.73
C ASP A 43 -15.71 -2.86 12.06
N LYS A 44 -16.23 -1.87 12.78
CA LYS A 44 -16.36 -0.49 12.27
C LYS A 44 -15.01 0.18 12.04
N THR A 45 -14.00 -0.16 12.85
CA THR A 45 -12.65 0.40 12.75
C THR A 45 -11.97 -0.07 11.48
N ILE A 46 -11.95 -1.40 11.24
CA ILE A 46 -11.38 -1.98 10.02
C ILE A 46 -12.12 -1.46 8.78
N LYS A 47 -13.46 -1.38 8.86
CA LYS A 47 -14.28 -0.88 7.75
C LYS A 47 -13.96 0.58 7.40
N LYS A 48 -13.72 1.44 8.41
CA LYS A 48 -13.33 2.84 8.18
C LYS A 48 -11.98 2.91 7.44
N MET A 49 -10.97 2.18 7.91
CA MET A 49 -9.64 2.12 7.27
C MET A 49 -9.75 1.57 5.84
N ALA A 50 -10.45 0.46 5.63
CA ALA A 50 -10.69 -0.11 4.29
C ALA A 50 -11.32 0.88 3.31
N GLN A 51 -12.25 1.74 3.76
CA GLN A 51 -12.87 2.78 2.93
C GLN A 51 -11.90 3.91 2.56
N GLN A 52 -10.89 4.18 3.37
CA GLN A 52 -9.82 5.12 3.05
C GLN A 52 -8.88 4.53 1.99
N GLU A 53 -8.50 3.26 2.11
CA GLU A 53 -7.70 2.54 1.11
C GLU A 53 -8.32 2.53 -0.29
N VAL A 54 -9.66 2.39 -0.38
CA VAL A 54 -10.37 2.50 -1.66
C VAL A 54 -10.07 3.85 -2.33
N LYS A 55 -10.09 4.95 -1.58
CA LYS A 55 -9.81 6.30 -2.12
C LYS A 55 -8.34 6.46 -2.52
N HIS A 56 -7.42 5.88 -1.75
CA HIS A 56 -6.00 5.88 -2.08
C HIS A 56 -5.77 5.13 -3.41
N LEU A 57 -6.31 3.92 -3.52
CA LEU A 57 -6.20 3.10 -4.71
C LEU A 57 -6.82 3.79 -5.94
N GLU A 58 -8.01 4.40 -5.80
CA GLU A 58 -8.66 5.15 -6.89
C GLU A 58 -7.81 6.32 -7.36
N ALA A 59 -7.18 7.05 -6.45
CA ALA A 59 -6.30 8.16 -6.78
C ALA A 59 -5.07 7.69 -7.58
N PHE A 60 -4.41 6.61 -7.17
CA PHE A 60 -3.28 6.07 -7.92
C PHE A 60 -3.69 5.41 -9.23
N ASN A 61 -4.83 4.72 -9.30
CA ASN A 61 -5.38 4.20 -10.56
C ASN A 61 -5.61 5.31 -11.57
N LYS A 62 -6.17 6.45 -11.14
CA LYS A 62 -6.34 7.62 -11.98
C LYS A 62 -5.01 8.14 -12.53
N ILE A 63 -3.99 8.27 -11.67
CA ILE A 63 -2.67 8.76 -12.10
C ILE A 63 -2.00 7.77 -13.06
N LEU A 64 -2.13 6.45 -12.84
CA LEU A 64 -1.63 5.44 -13.79
C LEU A 64 -2.24 5.63 -15.18
N LEU A 65 -3.57 5.80 -15.24
CA LEU A 65 -4.29 6.02 -16.51
C LEU A 65 -3.86 7.32 -17.19
N GLU A 66 -3.83 8.42 -16.45
CA GLU A 66 -3.45 9.75 -16.99
C GLU A 66 -2.03 9.78 -17.53
N ARG A 67 -1.12 9.00 -16.95
CA ARG A 67 0.30 8.96 -17.36
C ARG A 67 0.64 7.80 -18.31
N GLY A 68 -0.32 6.91 -18.59
CA GLY A 68 -0.07 5.72 -19.40
C GLY A 68 0.91 4.74 -18.74
N ILE A 69 0.94 4.70 -17.41
CA ILE A 69 1.80 3.81 -16.64
C ILE A 69 1.11 2.46 -16.48
N ARG A 70 1.82 1.38 -16.78
CA ARG A 70 1.30 0.03 -16.58
C ARG A 70 1.37 -0.38 -15.10
N PRO A 71 0.30 -0.98 -14.52
CA PRO A 71 0.37 -1.60 -13.20
C PRO A 71 1.41 -2.72 -13.17
N THR A 72 1.81 -3.15 -11.97
CA THR A 72 2.69 -4.32 -11.83
C THR A 72 1.99 -5.60 -12.33
N ALA A 73 2.73 -6.46 -13.01
CA ALA A 73 2.23 -7.79 -13.40
C ALA A 73 2.02 -8.73 -12.19
N LEU A 74 2.47 -8.33 -11.00
CA LEU A 74 2.31 -9.10 -9.76
C LEU A 74 0.95 -8.88 -9.08
N SER A 75 0.07 -8.03 -9.63
CA SER A 75 -1.26 -7.76 -9.05
C SER A 75 -2.07 -9.01 -8.70
N PRO A 76 -2.09 -10.12 -9.47
CA PRO A 76 -2.79 -11.34 -9.08
C PRO A 76 -2.24 -11.97 -7.78
N PHE A 77 -0.93 -11.88 -7.57
CA PHE A 77 -0.28 -12.39 -6.35
C PHE A 77 -0.61 -11.50 -5.14
N TRP A 78 -0.64 -10.18 -5.31
CA TRP A 78 -1.03 -9.25 -4.25
C TRP A 78 -2.51 -9.38 -3.91
N ASN A 79 -3.37 -9.65 -4.91
CA ASN A 79 -4.78 -9.93 -4.70
C ASN A 79 -4.98 -11.12 -3.74
N LEU A 80 -4.41 -12.27 -4.07
CA LEU A 80 -4.57 -13.48 -3.27
C LEU A 80 -3.79 -13.40 -1.95
N GLY A 81 -2.52 -12.99 -1.99
CA GLY A 81 -1.64 -12.92 -0.82
C GLY A 81 -2.13 -11.93 0.22
N GLY A 82 -2.54 -10.72 -0.19
CA GLY A 82 -3.11 -9.72 0.70
C GLY A 82 -4.39 -10.21 1.37
N TYR A 83 -5.33 -10.76 0.58
CA TYR A 83 -6.58 -11.30 1.13
C TYR A 83 -6.34 -12.43 2.14
N LEU A 84 -5.48 -13.39 1.82
CA LEU A 84 -5.16 -14.51 2.71
C LEU A 84 -4.45 -14.03 3.99
N LEU A 85 -3.53 -13.07 3.89
CA LEU A 85 -2.86 -12.48 5.04
C LEU A 85 -3.86 -11.81 5.98
N GLY A 86 -4.76 -10.99 5.43
CA GLY A 86 -5.81 -10.33 6.20
C GLY A 86 -6.75 -11.33 6.87
N MET A 87 -7.24 -12.30 6.10
CA MET A 87 -8.15 -13.34 6.58
C MET A 87 -7.52 -14.20 7.69
N THR A 88 -6.32 -14.71 7.48
CA THR A 88 -5.65 -15.60 8.46
C THR A 88 -5.32 -14.87 9.76
N THR A 89 -4.85 -13.62 9.69
CA THR A 89 -4.59 -12.82 10.89
C THR A 89 -5.88 -12.53 11.67
N ALA A 90 -6.98 -12.24 10.99
CA ALA A 90 -8.28 -12.01 11.61
C ALA A 90 -8.91 -13.29 12.21
N MET A 91 -8.67 -14.46 11.59
CA MET A 91 -9.11 -15.76 12.11
C MET A 91 -8.42 -16.13 13.43
N ILE A 92 -7.18 -15.68 13.65
CA ILE A 92 -6.47 -15.93 14.90
C ILE A 92 -7.04 -15.07 16.02
N ASP A 93 -7.08 -13.76 15.83
CA ASP A 93 -7.65 -12.80 16.78
C ASP A 93 -7.71 -11.40 16.15
N ARG A 94 -8.67 -10.57 16.61
CA ARG A 94 -8.78 -9.17 16.19
C ARG A 94 -7.48 -8.38 16.43
N LYS A 95 -6.80 -8.60 17.56
CA LYS A 95 -5.53 -7.94 17.88
C LYS A 95 -4.41 -8.36 16.92
N VAL A 96 -4.44 -9.61 16.42
CA VAL A 96 -3.50 -10.11 15.42
C VAL A 96 -3.74 -9.42 14.07
N ALA A 97 -5.01 -9.21 13.68
CA ALA A 97 -5.35 -8.40 12.52
C ALA A 97 -4.83 -6.96 12.65
N MET A 98 -5.01 -6.32 13.82
CA MET A 98 -4.48 -4.99 14.10
C MET A 98 -2.95 -4.96 14.07
N ALA A 99 -2.27 -5.98 14.58
CA ALA A 99 -0.81 -6.08 14.51
C ALA A 99 -0.31 -6.25 13.06
N CYS A 100 -1.07 -6.93 12.21
CA CYS A 100 -0.81 -6.98 10.77
C CYS A 100 -0.92 -5.58 10.15
N THR A 101 -1.98 -4.83 10.44
CA THR A 101 -2.13 -3.43 10.01
C THR A 101 -0.92 -2.60 10.44
N VAL A 102 -0.55 -2.61 11.73
CA VAL A 102 0.65 -1.87 12.20
C VAL A 102 1.89 -2.21 11.38
N ALA A 103 2.13 -3.49 11.09
CA ALA A 103 3.32 -3.92 10.38
C ALA A 103 3.35 -3.45 8.92
N VAL A 104 2.20 -3.44 8.25
CA VAL A 104 2.08 -2.97 6.87
C VAL A 104 2.25 -1.46 6.82
N GLU A 105 1.52 -0.70 7.66
CA GLU A 105 1.53 0.77 7.63
C GLU A 105 2.89 1.36 8.06
N GLU A 106 3.65 0.68 8.92
CA GLU A 106 5.03 1.11 9.21
C GLU A 106 5.93 1.04 7.96
N VAL A 107 5.76 0.03 7.12
CA VAL A 107 6.54 -0.08 5.87
C VAL A 107 6.07 0.95 4.84
N ILE A 108 4.76 1.19 4.75
CA ILE A 108 4.20 2.19 3.83
C ILE A 108 4.64 3.61 4.26
N ASP A 109 4.61 3.94 5.56
CA ASP A 109 5.12 5.22 6.09
C ASP A 109 6.60 5.43 5.70
N GLU A 110 7.47 4.42 5.93
CA GLU A 110 8.88 4.46 5.51
C GLU A 110 9.01 4.71 4.00
N HIS A 111 8.18 4.02 3.22
CA HIS A 111 8.19 4.11 1.77
C HIS A 111 7.76 5.50 1.28
N TYR A 112 6.66 6.04 1.77
CA TYR A 112 6.18 7.37 1.44
C TYR A 112 7.15 8.47 1.89
N LYS A 113 7.73 8.33 3.10
CA LYS A 113 8.79 9.24 3.56
C LYS A 113 9.97 9.28 2.59
N SER A 114 10.45 8.13 2.12
CA SER A 114 11.53 8.05 1.12
C SER A 114 11.15 8.73 -0.20
N GLN A 115 9.89 8.65 -0.61
CA GLN A 115 9.41 9.33 -1.82
C GLN A 115 9.31 10.84 -1.63
N GLN A 116 8.81 11.31 -0.48
CA GLN A 116 8.78 12.73 -0.14
C GLN A 116 10.18 13.36 -0.25
N GLU A 117 11.21 12.70 0.31
CA GLU A 117 12.59 13.19 0.22
C GLU A 117 13.08 13.34 -1.24
N LYS A 118 12.68 12.43 -2.12
CA LYS A 118 13.04 12.47 -3.53
C LYS A 118 12.25 13.51 -4.32
N LEU A 119 11.03 13.82 -3.91
CA LEU A 119 10.11 14.70 -4.62
C LEU A 119 10.13 16.14 -4.11
N LYS A 120 10.63 16.43 -2.90
CA LYS A 120 10.56 17.75 -2.26
C LYS A 120 11.07 18.92 -3.12
N ASN A 121 12.08 18.68 -3.92
CA ASN A 121 12.69 19.68 -4.80
C ASN A 121 12.21 19.57 -6.27
N ASN A 122 11.31 18.63 -6.58
CA ASN A 122 10.81 18.42 -7.93
C ASN A 122 9.56 19.29 -8.20
N THR A 123 9.79 20.45 -8.78
CA THR A 123 8.71 21.41 -9.07
C THR A 123 7.65 20.88 -10.03
N LYS A 124 7.97 19.91 -10.87
CA LYS A 124 7.05 19.28 -11.82
C LYS A 124 6.09 18.30 -11.15
N GLU A 125 6.47 17.77 -10.00
CA GLU A 125 5.72 16.73 -9.27
C GLU A 125 5.05 17.23 -7.98
N LYS A 126 4.81 18.54 -7.88
CA LYS A 126 4.18 19.14 -6.68
C LYS A 126 2.84 18.52 -6.30
N LYS A 127 2.03 18.13 -7.30
CA LYS A 127 0.72 17.48 -7.05
C LYS A 127 0.92 16.09 -6.45
N LEU A 128 1.83 15.30 -7.00
CA LEU A 128 2.15 13.97 -6.48
C LEU A 128 2.75 14.06 -5.08
N PHE A 129 3.65 15.00 -4.83
CA PHE A 129 4.21 15.23 -3.50
C PHE A 129 3.13 15.52 -2.45
N LYS A 130 2.17 16.42 -2.77
CA LYS A 130 1.04 16.73 -1.87
C LYS A 130 0.15 15.51 -1.62
N LEU A 131 -0.13 14.71 -2.65
CA LEU A 131 -0.94 13.50 -2.53
C LEU A 131 -0.26 12.48 -1.61
N ILE A 132 1.02 12.19 -1.85
CA ILE A 132 1.83 11.26 -1.03
C ILE A 132 1.92 11.76 0.43
N THR A 133 2.05 13.07 0.65
CA THR A 133 2.08 13.64 2.00
C THR A 133 0.74 13.37 2.71
N LYS A 134 -0.37 13.67 2.04
CA LYS A 134 -1.71 13.44 2.60
C LYS A 134 -1.92 11.96 2.94
N PHE A 135 -1.62 11.06 2.02
CA PHE A 135 -1.82 9.63 2.23
C PHE A 135 -0.92 9.09 3.32
N ARG A 136 0.35 9.52 3.37
CA ARG A 136 1.24 9.17 4.46
C ARG A 136 0.69 9.53 5.84
N ASP A 137 0.07 10.70 5.99
CA ASP A 137 -0.54 11.14 7.25
C ASP A 137 -1.74 10.23 7.61
N GLU A 138 -2.54 9.82 6.62
CA GLU A 138 -3.65 8.88 6.79
C GLU A 138 -3.16 7.46 7.16
N GLU A 139 -2.04 6.97 6.60
CA GLU A 139 -1.43 5.68 7.00
C GLU A 139 -0.87 5.70 8.43
N ILE A 140 -0.32 6.84 8.84
CA ILE A 140 0.09 7.02 10.24
C ILE A 140 -1.14 6.96 11.17
N GLU A 141 -2.29 7.50 10.76
CA GLU A 141 -3.55 7.39 11.50
C GLU A 141 -4.00 5.92 11.58
N HIS A 142 -3.96 5.15 10.47
CA HIS A 142 -4.28 3.72 10.46
C HIS A 142 -3.41 2.95 11.45
N LYS A 143 -2.11 3.16 11.40
CA LYS A 143 -1.16 2.56 12.33
C LYS A 143 -1.50 2.87 13.79
N ASN A 144 -1.74 4.14 14.11
CA ASN A 144 -2.03 4.58 15.47
C ASN A 144 -3.37 4.00 15.95
N THR A 145 -4.39 4.01 15.11
CA THR A 145 -5.68 3.37 15.37
C THR A 145 -5.51 1.89 15.70
N ALA A 146 -4.70 1.16 14.92
CA ALA A 146 -4.44 -0.24 15.18
C ALA A 146 -3.68 -0.47 16.52
N LEU A 147 -2.76 0.42 16.87
CA LEU A 147 -2.07 0.39 18.16
C LEU A 147 -3.02 0.63 19.35
N GLU A 148 -3.95 1.58 19.23
CA GLU A 148 -4.99 1.86 20.23
C GLU A 148 -5.92 0.67 20.45
N HIS A 149 -6.06 -0.21 19.44
CA HIS A 149 -6.83 -1.45 19.53
C HIS A 149 -5.99 -2.67 19.99
N ASN A 150 -4.99 -2.42 20.83
CA ASN A 150 -4.19 -3.45 21.52
C ASN A 150 -3.40 -4.37 20.59
N ALA A 151 -2.94 -3.86 19.44
CA ALA A 151 -2.13 -4.63 18.50
C ALA A 151 -0.86 -5.23 19.14
N LYS A 152 -0.29 -4.56 20.15
CA LYS A 152 0.94 -5.00 20.84
C LYS A 152 0.74 -6.12 21.84
N ASP A 153 -0.51 -6.40 22.25
CA ASP A 153 -0.82 -7.34 23.34
C ASP A 153 -0.82 -8.83 22.91
N ILE A 154 -0.39 -9.10 21.69
CA ILE A 154 -0.32 -10.48 21.18
C ILE A 154 1.02 -11.14 21.51
N LYS A 155 0.99 -12.42 21.82
CA LYS A 155 2.22 -13.23 21.95
C LYS A 155 2.95 -13.26 20.60
N GLY A 156 4.25 -13.02 20.62
CA GLY A 156 5.07 -13.04 19.40
C GLY A 156 4.92 -11.81 18.50
N TYR A 157 4.36 -10.69 18.99
CA TYR A 157 4.16 -9.45 18.24
C TYR A 157 5.38 -9.07 17.40
N LYS A 158 6.58 -9.03 18.02
CA LYS A 158 7.81 -8.63 17.33
C LYS A 158 8.16 -9.57 16.16
N VAL A 159 8.04 -10.87 16.36
CA VAL A 159 8.39 -11.87 15.33
C VAL A 159 7.40 -11.79 14.17
N MET A 160 6.10 -11.76 14.46
CA MET A 160 5.05 -11.67 13.45
C MET A 160 5.16 -10.37 12.64
N THR A 161 5.24 -9.23 13.32
CA THR A 161 5.32 -7.93 12.63
C THR A 161 6.59 -7.81 11.80
N GLN A 162 7.74 -8.33 12.28
CA GLN A 162 8.97 -8.34 11.48
C GLN A 162 8.85 -9.23 10.23
N GLY A 163 8.20 -10.39 10.35
CA GLY A 163 7.91 -11.25 9.20
C GLY A 163 7.04 -10.54 8.15
N ILE A 164 5.94 -9.92 8.59
CA ILE A 164 5.03 -9.15 7.70
C ILE A 164 5.76 -7.98 7.05
N LYS A 165 6.54 -7.20 7.81
CA LYS A 165 7.35 -6.10 7.25
C LYS A 165 8.31 -6.58 6.18
N SER A 166 8.98 -7.72 6.40
CA SER A 166 9.92 -8.29 5.41
C SER A 166 9.22 -8.69 4.13
N ILE A 167 8.04 -9.31 4.22
CA ILE A 167 7.20 -9.68 3.06
C ILE A 167 6.73 -8.41 2.34
N THR A 168 6.25 -7.40 3.06
CA THR A 168 5.80 -6.13 2.48
C THR A 168 6.93 -5.39 1.76
N LYS A 169 8.13 -5.33 2.37
CA LYS A 169 9.32 -4.74 1.71
C LYS A 169 9.72 -5.51 0.44
N LEU A 170 9.63 -6.83 0.46
CA LEU A 170 9.86 -7.65 -0.73
C LEU A 170 8.81 -7.39 -1.83
N ALA A 171 7.54 -7.28 -1.45
CA ALA A 171 6.45 -6.94 -2.37
C ALA A 171 6.68 -5.58 -3.06
N ILE A 172 7.06 -4.56 -2.31
CA ILE A 172 7.43 -3.23 -2.83
C ILE A 172 8.60 -3.33 -3.81
N PHE A 173 9.66 -4.05 -3.43
CA PHE A 173 10.84 -4.24 -4.29
C PHE A 173 10.49 -4.92 -5.62
N LEU A 174 9.71 -6.00 -5.57
CA LEU A 174 9.30 -6.74 -6.77
C LEU A 174 8.37 -5.93 -7.66
N SER A 175 7.39 -5.21 -7.08
CA SER A 175 6.44 -4.38 -7.84
C SER A 175 7.12 -3.23 -8.61
N LYS A 176 8.31 -2.82 -8.17
CA LYS A 176 9.11 -1.84 -8.90
C LYS A 176 9.76 -2.41 -10.16
N LYS A 177 10.04 -3.72 -10.18
CA LYS A 177 10.81 -4.38 -11.24
C LYS A 177 9.94 -4.98 -12.35
N ILE A 178 8.75 -5.38 -12.00
CA ILE A 178 7.80 -6.13 -12.83
C ILE A 178 6.48 -5.35 -12.90
#